data_97cac79d946847cbf538ee28d177f82b
#
_entry.id   97cac79d946847cbf538ee28d177f82b
#
_cell.length_a   1.000
_cell.length_b   1.000
_cell.length_c   1.000
_cell.angle_alpha   90.00
_cell.angle_beta   90.00
_cell.angle_gamma   90.00
#
_symmetry.space_group_name_H-M   'P 1'
#
loop_
_entity.id
_entity.type
_entity.pdbx_description
1 polymer ?
#
loop_
_entity_poly.entity_id
_entity_poly.type
_entity_poly.pdbx_seq_one_letter_code
_entity_poly.pdbx_strand_id
1 'polypeptide(L)'
;APLLTNDYLERIIKEIIKPTIDELNKKNIDYKGLIYFGLMITKSGPKVIEYNCRFGDPECQTIMPLMDQNFVNLLHKCSMGQLNGDERIDKSDKVSGCVIATSKGYPYEYKTGFPIKIGKTDSKDFQIFDSGTCLGKNGELLTDGGRVLSIVCQDEDFDMVFEKVYRNLQEINF
;
A
#
# COMPACT_ATOMS: atom_id res chain seq x y z
N ALA A 1 -1.31 11.36 -3.43
CA ALA A 1 -1.16 10.86 -4.81
C ALA A 1 -0.81 12.02 -5.73
N PRO A 2 0.04 11.83 -6.76
CA PRO A 2 0.46 12.94 -7.65
C PRO A 2 -0.70 13.65 -8.35
N LEU A 3 -1.81 12.97 -8.57
CA LEU A 3 -3.04 13.51 -9.18
C LEU A 3 -3.95 14.25 -8.20
N LEU A 4 -3.67 14.20 -6.90
CA LEU A 4 -4.51 14.81 -5.88
C LEU A 4 -4.10 16.27 -5.66
N THR A 5 -4.85 17.20 -6.26
CA THR A 5 -4.69 18.64 -6.01
C THR A 5 -5.27 19.02 -4.63
N ASN A 6 -4.87 20.18 -4.11
CA ASN A 6 -5.42 20.70 -2.84
C ASN A 6 -6.95 20.84 -2.89
N ASP A 7 -7.51 21.31 -4.02
CA ASP A 7 -8.96 21.44 -4.20
C ASP A 7 -9.67 20.09 -4.10
N TYR A 8 -9.10 19.02 -4.70
CA TYR A 8 -9.65 17.67 -4.56
C TYR A 8 -9.53 17.16 -3.13
N LEU A 9 -8.41 17.44 -2.45
CA LEU A 9 -8.23 17.03 -1.06
C LEU A 9 -9.27 17.70 -0.14
N GLU A 10 -9.49 19.00 -0.29
CA GLU A 10 -10.52 19.74 0.48
C GLU A 10 -11.92 19.18 0.23
N ARG A 11 -12.25 18.88 -1.04
CA ARG A 11 -13.53 18.25 -1.37
C ARG A 11 -13.67 16.87 -0.75
N ILE A 12 -12.64 16.02 -0.81
CA ILE A 12 -12.65 14.69 -0.19
C ILE A 12 -12.86 14.79 1.31
N ILE A 13 -12.16 15.71 1.97
CA ILE A 13 -12.33 15.95 3.40
C ILE A 13 -13.77 16.36 3.72
N LYS A 14 -14.32 17.34 2.99
CA LYS A 14 -15.65 17.90 3.22
C LYS A 14 -16.78 16.93 2.87
N GLU A 15 -16.66 16.26 1.70
CA GLU A 15 -17.76 15.49 1.12
C GLU A 15 -17.76 14.02 1.57
N ILE A 16 -16.60 13.48 2.02
CA ILE A 16 -16.44 12.06 2.32
C ILE A 16 -15.90 11.83 3.73
N ILE A 17 -14.70 12.34 4.06
CA ILE A 17 -14.04 11.99 5.33
C ILE A 17 -14.83 12.52 6.52
N LYS A 18 -15.14 13.82 6.52
CA LYS A 18 -15.87 14.43 7.64
C LYS A 18 -17.25 13.80 7.87
N PRO A 19 -18.11 13.62 6.85
CA PRO A 19 -19.40 12.94 7.06
C PRO A 19 -19.26 11.51 7.59
N THR A 20 -18.21 10.77 7.16
CA THR A 20 -17.94 9.42 7.66
C THR A 20 -17.61 9.44 9.16
N ILE A 21 -16.72 10.33 9.59
CA ILE A 21 -16.35 10.46 11.01
C ILE A 21 -17.53 10.96 11.84
N ASP A 22 -18.27 11.94 11.35
CA ASP A 22 -19.46 12.47 12.04
C ASP A 22 -20.52 11.37 12.25
N GLU A 23 -20.72 10.48 11.28
CA GLU A 23 -21.68 9.38 11.43
C GLU A 23 -21.18 8.27 12.39
N LEU A 24 -19.88 7.98 12.42
CA LEU A 24 -19.31 7.08 13.43
C LEU A 24 -19.53 7.63 14.85
N ASN A 25 -19.26 8.92 15.04
CA ASN A 25 -19.48 9.59 16.33
C ASN A 25 -20.96 9.59 16.72
N LYS A 26 -21.86 9.90 15.80
CA LYS A 26 -23.33 9.89 16.03
C LYS A 26 -23.86 8.52 16.42
N LYS A 27 -23.25 7.46 15.88
CA LYS A 27 -23.57 6.07 16.22
C LYS A 27 -22.88 5.57 17.51
N ASN A 28 -22.11 6.42 18.19
CA ASN A 28 -21.30 6.07 19.34
C ASN A 28 -20.32 4.91 19.08
N ILE A 29 -19.77 4.85 17.89
CA ILE A 29 -18.74 3.88 17.53
C ILE A 29 -17.37 4.47 17.94
N ASP A 30 -16.78 3.94 19.01
CA ASP A 30 -15.43 4.30 19.46
C ASP A 30 -14.39 3.64 18.53
N TYR A 31 -14.15 4.29 17.39
CA TYR A 31 -13.22 3.80 16.39
C TYR A 31 -11.80 4.32 16.64
N LYS A 32 -10.86 3.41 16.84
CA LYS A 32 -9.43 3.67 16.99
C LYS A 32 -8.66 2.87 15.95
N GLY A 33 -8.11 3.55 14.97
CA GLY A 33 -7.40 2.87 13.89
C GLY A 33 -7.35 3.70 12.62
N LEU A 34 -7.01 3.02 11.53
CA LEU A 34 -6.90 3.61 10.21
C LEU A 34 -8.14 3.30 9.38
N ILE A 35 -8.67 4.30 8.70
CA ILE A 35 -9.70 4.12 7.68
C ILE A 35 -9.07 4.43 6.31
N TYR A 36 -9.04 3.44 5.44
CA TYR A 36 -8.68 3.62 4.05
C TYR A 36 -9.93 3.92 3.23
N PHE A 37 -9.87 4.96 2.40
CA PHE A 37 -10.92 5.36 1.48
C PHE A 37 -10.47 5.05 0.06
N GLY A 38 -11.01 4.01 -0.54
CA GLY A 38 -10.88 3.73 -1.97
C GLY A 38 -11.74 4.71 -2.76
N LEU A 39 -11.12 5.60 -3.52
CA LEU A 39 -11.82 6.69 -4.22
C LEU A 39 -11.62 6.62 -5.72
N MET A 40 -12.68 6.95 -6.46
CA MET A 40 -12.64 7.24 -7.90
C MET A 40 -12.83 8.73 -8.12
N ILE A 41 -11.90 9.38 -8.81
CA ILE A 41 -12.07 10.76 -9.27
C ILE A 41 -12.84 10.75 -10.58
N THR A 42 -14.03 11.32 -10.55
CA THR A 42 -14.93 11.39 -11.71
C THR A 42 -15.15 12.84 -12.16
N LYS A 43 -15.80 13.03 -13.31
CA LYS A 43 -16.20 14.38 -13.78
C LYS A 43 -17.11 15.12 -12.80
N SER A 44 -17.88 14.41 -11.98
CA SER A 44 -18.76 14.98 -10.94
C SER A 44 -18.08 15.11 -9.57
N GLY A 45 -16.82 14.76 -9.45
CA GLY A 45 -16.03 14.81 -8.21
C GLY A 45 -15.64 13.43 -7.68
N PRO A 46 -15.10 13.37 -6.45
CA PRO A 46 -14.68 12.12 -5.84
C PRO A 46 -15.88 11.24 -5.49
N LYS A 47 -15.77 9.94 -5.73
CA LYS A 47 -16.75 8.92 -5.38
C LYS A 47 -16.09 7.81 -4.60
N VAL A 48 -16.74 7.34 -3.54
CA VAL A 48 -16.26 6.22 -2.74
C VAL A 48 -16.53 4.91 -3.49
N ILE A 49 -15.49 4.10 -3.61
CA ILE A 49 -15.57 2.72 -4.10
C ILE A 49 -15.72 1.76 -2.94
N GLU A 50 -14.84 1.92 -1.93
CA GLU A 50 -14.81 1.05 -0.75
C GLU A 50 -14.23 1.78 0.46
N TYR A 51 -14.49 1.20 1.63
CA TYR A 51 -13.82 1.49 2.89
C TYR A 51 -13.08 0.25 3.37
N ASN A 52 -11.85 0.43 3.89
CA ASN A 52 -11.14 -0.60 4.61
C ASN A 52 -10.76 -0.12 6.01
N CYS A 53 -11.01 -0.93 7.03
CA CYS A 53 -10.61 -0.66 8.43
C CYS A 53 -9.14 -1.07 8.69
N ARG A 54 -8.30 -0.96 7.72
CA ARG A 54 -6.87 -1.30 7.69
C ARG A 54 -6.23 -0.62 6.48
N PHE A 55 -4.89 -0.72 6.41
CA PHE A 55 -4.23 -0.35 5.16
C PHE A 55 -4.73 -1.18 3.98
N GLY A 56 -4.82 -0.57 2.81
CA GLY A 56 -5.06 -1.28 1.57
C GLY A 56 -3.92 -2.24 1.23
N ASP A 57 -4.18 -3.20 0.38
CA ASP A 57 -3.20 -4.13 -0.17
C ASP A 57 -3.38 -4.17 -1.70
N PRO A 58 -2.42 -3.63 -2.48
CA PRO A 58 -1.01 -3.36 -2.14
C PRO A 58 -0.67 -1.91 -1.73
N GLU A 59 -1.61 -1.06 -1.36
CA GLU A 59 -1.33 0.36 -1.05
C GLU A 59 -0.39 0.52 0.15
N CYS A 60 -0.50 -0.37 1.16
CA CYS A 60 0.40 -0.37 2.32
C CYS A 60 1.87 -0.44 1.90
N GLN A 61 2.18 -1.33 0.97
CA GLN A 61 3.54 -1.56 0.48
C GLN A 61 4.13 -0.34 -0.24
N THR A 62 3.29 0.51 -0.83
CA THR A 62 3.74 1.77 -1.44
C THR A 62 3.84 2.91 -0.44
N ILE A 63 3.03 2.90 0.63
CA ILE A 63 3.01 3.97 1.63
C ILE A 63 4.17 3.82 2.62
N MET A 64 4.39 2.61 3.15
CA MET A 64 5.37 2.37 4.21
C MET A 64 6.78 2.86 3.89
N PRO A 65 7.34 2.64 2.70
CA PRO A 65 8.68 3.13 2.37
C PRO A 65 8.83 4.65 2.35
N LEU A 66 7.71 5.37 2.22
CA LEU A 66 7.69 6.83 2.20
C LEU A 66 7.53 7.46 3.60
N MET A 67 7.17 6.66 4.61
CA MET A 67 6.95 7.15 5.96
C MET A 67 8.27 7.28 6.72
N ASP A 68 8.34 8.26 7.60
CA ASP A 68 9.48 8.43 8.49
C ASP A 68 9.43 7.47 9.71
N GLN A 69 10.49 7.52 10.54
CA GLN A 69 10.63 6.66 11.72
C GLN A 69 9.55 6.91 12.80
N ASN A 70 8.90 8.06 12.79
CA ASN A 70 7.87 8.41 13.77
C ASN A 70 6.52 7.78 13.46
N PHE A 71 6.35 7.18 12.28
CA PHE A 71 5.07 6.61 11.86
C PHE A 71 4.59 5.46 12.76
N VAL A 72 5.51 4.61 13.24
CA VAL A 72 5.17 3.54 14.20
C VAL A 72 4.64 4.12 15.52
N ASN A 73 5.25 5.19 16.01
CA ASN A 73 4.77 5.88 17.22
C ASN A 73 3.38 6.49 17.01
N LEU A 74 3.11 7.03 15.81
CA LEU A 74 1.80 7.55 15.45
C LEU A 74 0.73 6.44 15.48
N LEU A 75 1.03 5.28 14.90
CA LEU A 75 0.13 4.13 14.94
C LEU A 75 -0.11 3.63 16.37
N HIS A 76 0.93 3.62 17.21
CA HIS A 76 0.80 3.26 18.61
C HIS A 76 -0.09 4.24 19.38
N LYS A 77 0.13 5.55 19.27
CA LYS A 77 -0.74 6.57 19.85
C LYS A 77 -2.19 6.45 19.37
N CYS A 78 -2.38 6.18 18.08
CA CYS A 78 -3.70 5.95 17.50
C CYS A 78 -4.42 4.78 18.19
N SER A 79 -3.75 3.64 18.33
CA SER A 79 -4.32 2.44 18.97
C SER A 79 -4.70 2.67 20.44
N MET A 80 -3.94 3.53 21.14
CA MET A 80 -4.19 3.89 22.53
C MET A 80 -5.24 5.02 22.69
N GLY A 81 -5.72 5.60 21.59
CA GLY A 81 -6.62 6.75 21.64
C GLY A 81 -5.95 8.04 22.16
N GLN A 82 -4.65 8.18 21.95
CA GLN A 82 -3.82 9.27 22.47
C GLN A 82 -3.45 10.31 21.40
N LEU A 83 -4.10 10.28 20.23
CA LEU A 83 -3.95 11.35 19.25
C LEU A 83 -4.64 12.62 19.76
N ASN A 84 -3.94 13.76 19.68
CA ASN A 84 -4.44 15.07 20.13
C ASN A 84 -4.74 16.03 18.97
N GLY A 85 -4.47 15.63 17.73
CA GLY A 85 -4.70 16.41 16.51
C GLY A 85 -3.52 17.28 16.08
N ASP A 86 -2.42 17.29 16.85
CA ASP A 86 -1.19 18.04 16.50
C ASP A 86 -0.16 17.17 15.77
N GLU A 87 -0.45 15.87 15.63
CA GLU A 87 0.44 14.94 14.99
C GLU A 87 0.58 15.25 13.51
N ARG A 88 1.83 15.24 13.05
CA ARG A 88 2.18 15.36 11.64
C ARG A 88 2.71 14.05 11.12
N ILE A 89 2.35 13.74 9.90
CA ILE A 89 2.94 12.62 9.17
C ILE A 89 4.02 13.20 8.27
N ASP A 90 5.27 13.03 8.71
CA ASP A 90 6.42 13.35 7.87
C ASP A 90 6.61 12.21 6.87
N LYS A 91 6.81 12.58 5.63
CA LYS A 91 7.00 11.65 4.52
C LYS A 91 8.12 12.11 3.61
N SER A 92 8.74 11.16 2.94
CA SER A 92 9.67 11.43 1.85
C SER A 92 8.96 12.19 0.70
N ASP A 93 9.69 13.08 0.04
CA ASP A 93 9.23 13.73 -1.19
C ASP A 93 9.28 12.81 -2.42
N LYS A 94 9.88 11.63 -2.27
CA LYS A 94 9.92 10.61 -3.32
C LYS A 94 8.52 10.08 -3.66
N VAL A 95 8.42 9.53 -4.85
CA VAL A 95 7.28 8.73 -5.31
C VAL A 95 7.60 7.25 -5.06
N SER A 96 6.59 6.47 -4.74
CA SER A 96 6.69 5.02 -4.60
C SER A 96 5.70 4.32 -5.52
N GLY A 97 6.11 3.23 -6.13
CA GLY A 97 5.28 2.39 -6.98
C GLY A 97 5.45 0.91 -6.63
N CYS A 98 4.36 0.17 -6.76
CA CYS A 98 4.31 -1.27 -6.50
C CYS A 98 3.73 -2.03 -7.68
N VAL A 99 4.37 -3.14 -8.05
CA VAL A 99 3.81 -4.14 -8.97
C VAL A 99 3.76 -5.49 -8.28
N ILE A 100 2.63 -6.17 -8.41
CA ILE A 100 2.43 -7.50 -7.82
C ILE A 100 2.82 -8.57 -8.83
N ALA A 101 3.78 -9.42 -8.47
CA ALA A 101 4.07 -10.64 -9.18
C ALA A 101 3.07 -11.73 -8.76
N THR A 102 2.37 -12.32 -9.72
CA THR A 102 1.27 -13.26 -9.48
C THR A 102 1.55 -14.62 -10.04
N SER A 103 0.98 -15.67 -9.43
CA SER A 103 0.97 -17.00 -9.98
C SER A 103 0.25 -17.03 -11.34
N LYS A 104 0.80 -17.79 -12.28
CA LYS A 104 0.21 -17.93 -13.63
C LYS A 104 -1.24 -18.44 -13.53
N GLY A 105 -2.17 -17.66 -14.08
CA GLY A 105 -3.61 -17.94 -14.07
C GLY A 105 -4.43 -17.10 -13.09
N TYR A 106 -3.79 -16.47 -12.10
CA TYR A 106 -4.48 -15.54 -11.18
C TYR A 106 -5.21 -14.42 -11.95
N PRO A 107 -6.44 -14.01 -11.58
CA PRO A 107 -7.21 -14.37 -10.36
C PRO A 107 -8.08 -15.64 -10.49
N TYR A 108 -7.92 -16.41 -11.56
CA TYR A 108 -8.65 -17.66 -11.76
C TYR A 108 -7.88 -18.85 -11.18
N GLU A 109 -7.93 -20.00 -11.85
CA GLU A 109 -7.19 -21.19 -11.42
C GLU A 109 -5.68 -21.01 -11.57
N TYR A 110 -4.94 -21.26 -10.50
CA TYR A 110 -3.47 -21.20 -10.49
C TYR A 110 -2.89 -22.35 -9.65
N LYS A 111 -1.62 -22.64 -9.87
CA LYS A 111 -0.87 -23.63 -9.10
C LYS A 111 0.14 -22.92 -8.21
N THR A 112 0.50 -23.56 -7.11
CA THR A 112 1.50 -23.12 -6.13
C THR A 112 2.63 -24.15 -5.99
N GLY A 113 3.61 -23.88 -5.13
CA GLY A 113 4.74 -24.78 -4.87
C GLY A 113 5.90 -24.60 -5.84
N PHE A 114 5.93 -23.54 -6.65
CA PHE A 114 7.06 -23.25 -7.54
C PHE A 114 8.17 -22.51 -6.79
N PRO A 115 9.46 -22.91 -6.97
CA PRO A 115 10.59 -22.22 -6.38
C PRO A 115 10.68 -20.78 -6.89
N ILE A 116 10.81 -19.82 -5.97
CA ILE A 116 11.02 -18.42 -6.29
C ILE A 116 12.52 -18.15 -6.36
N LYS A 117 12.98 -17.66 -7.49
CA LYS A 117 14.37 -17.26 -7.71
C LYS A 117 14.44 -15.75 -7.89
N ILE A 118 15.27 -15.11 -7.07
CA ILE A 118 15.52 -13.66 -7.14
C ILE A 118 16.97 -13.49 -7.58
N GLY A 119 17.17 -12.89 -8.75
CA GLY A 119 18.47 -12.57 -9.30
C GLY A 119 19.10 -11.32 -8.67
N LYS A 120 19.98 -10.65 -9.40
CA LYS A 120 20.66 -9.46 -8.93
C LYS A 120 19.76 -8.24 -9.11
N THR A 121 19.26 -7.71 -8.00
CA THR A 121 18.40 -6.52 -7.97
C THR A 121 19.17 -5.25 -7.62
N ASP A 122 18.68 -4.10 -8.07
CA ASP A 122 19.20 -2.79 -7.69
C ASP A 122 18.75 -2.44 -6.27
N SER A 123 19.71 -2.28 -5.34
CA SER A 123 19.45 -2.41 -3.91
C SER A 123 19.03 -1.15 -3.15
N LYS A 124 19.15 0.06 -3.71
CA LYS A 124 19.08 1.26 -2.84
C LYS A 124 17.68 1.82 -2.60
N ASP A 125 16.77 1.66 -3.56
CA ASP A 125 15.40 2.17 -3.52
C ASP A 125 14.42 1.06 -3.94
N PHE A 126 14.73 -0.19 -3.61
CA PHE A 126 14.00 -1.38 -3.99
C PHE A 126 13.69 -2.25 -2.77
N GLN A 127 12.47 -2.71 -2.68
CA GLN A 127 12.01 -3.63 -1.62
C GLN A 127 11.12 -4.71 -2.22
N ILE A 128 11.20 -5.91 -1.66
CA ILE A 128 10.27 -7.00 -1.92
C ILE A 128 9.50 -7.28 -0.63
N PHE A 129 8.18 -7.36 -0.73
CA PHE A 129 7.34 -7.86 0.34
C PHE A 129 6.74 -9.20 -0.08
N ASP A 130 6.87 -10.18 0.80
CA ASP A 130 6.24 -11.48 0.64
C ASP A 130 4.73 -11.39 0.84
N SER A 131 3.96 -12.13 0.03
CA SER A 131 2.52 -12.29 0.14
C SER A 131 2.15 -13.77 0.17
N GLY A 132 1.83 -14.36 -0.97
CA GLY A 132 1.56 -15.81 -1.07
C GLY A 132 2.84 -16.60 -1.25
N THR A 133 3.66 -16.70 -0.19
CA THR A 133 4.89 -17.46 -0.17
C THR A 133 4.97 -18.38 1.04
N CYS A 134 5.71 -19.47 0.95
CA CYS A 134 6.05 -20.36 2.07
C CYS A 134 7.48 -20.89 1.94
N LEU A 135 8.02 -21.40 3.03
CA LEU A 135 9.31 -22.10 3.01
C LEU A 135 9.10 -23.59 2.72
N GLY A 136 9.82 -24.09 1.74
CA GLY A 136 9.91 -25.51 1.43
C GLY A 136 10.74 -26.27 2.47
N LYS A 137 10.79 -27.60 2.32
CA LYS A 137 11.46 -28.51 3.29
C LYS A 137 12.95 -28.25 3.44
N ASN A 138 13.61 -27.73 2.41
CA ASN A 138 15.04 -27.43 2.41
C ASN A 138 15.32 -25.92 2.63
N GLY A 139 14.29 -25.14 3.00
CA GLY A 139 14.41 -23.70 3.23
C GLY A 139 14.32 -22.83 1.99
N GLU A 140 13.99 -23.43 0.83
CA GLU A 140 13.71 -22.70 -0.40
C GLU A 140 12.40 -21.92 -0.30
N LEU A 141 12.34 -20.72 -0.89
CA LEU A 141 11.12 -19.92 -0.98
C LEU A 141 10.24 -20.45 -2.13
N LEU A 142 8.98 -20.74 -1.83
CA LEU A 142 8.00 -21.28 -2.78
C LEU A 142 6.79 -20.37 -2.92
N THR A 143 6.14 -20.41 -4.08
CA THR A 143 4.83 -19.77 -4.25
C THR A 143 3.75 -20.53 -3.46
N ASP A 144 2.90 -19.79 -2.73
CA ASP A 144 1.81 -20.35 -1.92
C ASP A 144 0.54 -19.50 -1.99
N GLY A 145 0.34 -18.78 -3.08
CA GLY A 145 -0.83 -17.93 -3.28
C GLY A 145 -0.93 -17.38 -4.69
N GLY A 146 -2.03 -16.69 -4.97
CA GLY A 146 -2.24 -16.04 -6.26
C GLY A 146 -1.39 -14.80 -6.43
N ARG A 147 -1.37 -13.89 -5.43
CA ARG A 147 -0.42 -12.78 -5.33
C ARG A 147 0.77 -13.26 -4.53
N VAL A 148 1.95 -13.27 -5.14
CA VAL A 148 3.14 -13.93 -4.61
C VAL A 148 4.09 -12.93 -3.94
N LEU A 149 4.51 -11.91 -4.68
CA LEU A 149 5.44 -10.88 -4.21
C LEU A 149 4.95 -9.49 -4.58
N SER A 150 5.21 -8.52 -3.73
CA SER A 150 5.03 -7.10 -4.02
C SER A 150 6.41 -6.49 -4.27
N ILE A 151 6.65 -6.00 -5.48
CA ILE A 151 7.89 -5.36 -5.89
C ILE A 151 7.70 -3.85 -5.82
N VAL A 152 8.45 -3.20 -4.93
CA VAL A 152 8.31 -1.78 -4.64
C VAL A 152 9.60 -1.05 -4.93
N CYS A 153 9.50 0.06 -5.65
CA CYS A 153 10.61 0.99 -5.87
C CYS A 153 10.21 2.41 -5.48
N GLN A 154 11.23 3.22 -5.24
CA GLN A 154 11.10 4.65 -4.97
C GLN A 154 11.99 5.44 -5.94
N ASP A 155 11.52 6.63 -6.32
CA ASP A 155 12.31 7.62 -7.08
C ASP A 155 11.72 9.02 -6.83
N GLU A 156 12.41 10.05 -7.32
CA GLU A 156 11.88 11.42 -7.39
C GLU A 156 10.90 11.59 -8.54
N ASP A 157 11.02 10.77 -9.59
CA ASP A 157 10.19 10.78 -10.79
C ASP A 157 9.27 9.57 -10.88
N PHE A 158 8.01 9.81 -11.24
CA PHE A 158 6.97 8.77 -11.31
C PHE A 158 7.25 7.71 -12.39
N ASP A 159 7.72 8.12 -13.56
CA ASP A 159 7.98 7.19 -14.67
C ASP A 159 9.20 6.32 -14.34
N MET A 160 10.24 6.92 -13.73
CA MET A 160 11.42 6.21 -13.28
C MET A 160 11.14 5.14 -12.23
N VAL A 161 10.14 5.36 -11.36
CA VAL A 161 9.71 4.33 -10.39
C VAL A 161 9.30 3.05 -11.11
N PHE A 162 8.44 3.14 -12.13
CA PHE A 162 7.96 1.96 -12.84
C PHE A 162 9.02 1.33 -13.74
N GLU A 163 9.92 2.11 -14.33
CA GLU A 163 11.09 1.54 -15.03
C GLU A 163 11.94 0.69 -14.08
N LYS A 164 12.20 1.18 -12.86
CA LYS A 164 12.94 0.44 -11.83
C LYS A 164 12.18 -0.83 -11.40
N VAL A 165 10.87 -0.72 -11.15
CA VAL A 165 10.05 -1.87 -10.75
C VAL A 165 10.10 -2.97 -11.81
N TYR A 166 9.85 -2.65 -13.09
CA TYR A 166 9.84 -3.64 -14.14
C TYR A 166 11.22 -4.23 -14.44
N ARG A 167 12.30 -3.45 -14.33
CA ARG A 167 13.67 -3.96 -14.44
C ARG A 167 13.98 -4.99 -13.35
N ASN A 168 13.65 -4.70 -12.10
CA ASN A 168 13.85 -5.64 -11.00
C ASN A 168 12.93 -6.87 -11.12
N LEU A 169 11.71 -6.70 -11.63
CA LEU A 169 10.78 -7.81 -11.85
C LEU A 169 11.32 -8.84 -12.85
N GLN A 170 12.13 -8.43 -13.84
CA GLN A 170 12.76 -9.36 -14.80
C GLN A 170 13.77 -10.31 -14.15
N GLU A 171 14.31 -9.94 -12.99
CA GLU A 171 15.23 -10.76 -12.20
C GLU A 171 14.50 -11.79 -11.30
N ILE A 172 13.18 -11.78 -11.27
CA ILE A 172 12.35 -12.64 -10.43
C ILE A 172 11.65 -13.68 -11.30
N ASN A 173 11.81 -14.96 -10.94
CA ASN A 173 11.24 -16.09 -11.69
C ASN A 173 10.60 -17.10 -10.73
N PHE A 174 9.39 -17.56 -11.09
CA PHE A 174 8.66 -18.66 -10.47
C PHE A 174 7.56 -19.23 -11.36
#